data_e1229d787f20f296ae6bcbd168aba01b
#
_entry.id   e1229d787f20f296ae6bcbd168aba01b
#
_cell.length_a   1.000
_cell.length_b   1.000
_cell.length_c   1.000
_cell.angle_alpha   90.00
_cell.angle_beta   90.00
_cell.angle_gamma   90.00
#
_symmetry.space_group_name_H-M   'P 1'
#
loop_
_entity.id
_entity.type
_entity.pdbx_description
1 polymer ?
#
loop_
_entity_poly.entity_id
_entity_poly.type
_entity_poly.pdbx_seq_one_letter_code
_entity_poly.pdbx_strand_id
1 'polypeptide(L)'
;MKKIINKFRQRFLEKKIQESITALNLSSRKLQKPIKTIGCIVDTSLDLDYSDILDLAFEIGLKEKDFKIISFSNSIYNDPFCEMRISEKSVNFYGKIISADADEFISQNYDMLINYFGDNKILTLLSSKTNAKIRIGFDTSNQNINDIIFNDIFNNFKKFREQLLKYLNFLK
;
A
#
# COMPACT_ATOMS: atom_id res chain seq x y z
N MET A 1 10.09 -9.39 -30.22
CA MET A 1 8.72 -8.85 -30.07
C MET A 1 8.30 -8.70 -28.62
N LYS A 2 8.31 -9.74 -27.76
CA LYS A 2 7.90 -9.64 -26.33
C LYS A 2 8.64 -8.55 -25.53
N LYS A 3 9.97 -8.36 -25.72
CA LYS A 3 10.76 -7.31 -25.03
C LYS A 3 10.29 -5.89 -25.35
N ILE A 4 9.91 -5.63 -26.60
CA ILE A 4 9.45 -4.31 -27.06
C ILE A 4 8.07 -4.01 -26.44
N ILE A 5 7.16 -4.99 -26.45
CA ILE A 5 5.82 -4.89 -25.87
C ILE A 5 5.92 -4.62 -24.35
N ASN A 6 6.78 -5.33 -23.62
CA ASN A 6 7.00 -5.10 -22.19
C ASN A 6 7.58 -3.69 -21.91
N LYS A 7 8.46 -3.18 -22.76
CA LYS A 7 9.02 -1.82 -22.63
C LYS A 7 7.93 -0.75 -22.77
N PHE A 8 7.00 -0.91 -23.72
CA PHE A 8 5.87 0.02 -23.88
C PHE A 8 4.92 -0.07 -22.67
N ARG A 9 4.56 -1.27 -22.23
CA ARG A 9 3.73 -1.47 -21.05
C ARG A 9 4.35 -0.78 -19.80
N GLN A 10 5.64 -0.93 -19.59
CA GLN A 10 6.37 -0.27 -18.50
C GLN A 10 6.27 1.25 -18.59
N ARG A 11 6.45 1.83 -19.79
CA ARG A 11 6.32 3.29 -20.00
C ARG A 11 4.91 3.80 -19.71
N PHE A 12 3.87 3.09 -20.13
CA PHE A 12 2.49 3.45 -19.82
C PHE A 12 2.22 3.40 -18.30
N LEU A 13 2.70 2.37 -17.64
CA LEU A 13 2.57 2.24 -16.19
C LEU A 13 3.30 3.38 -15.46
N GLU A 14 4.53 3.68 -15.84
CA GLU A 14 5.30 4.81 -15.28
C GLU A 14 4.59 6.14 -15.49
N LYS A 15 4.05 6.38 -16.68
CA LYS A 15 3.27 7.61 -16.95
C LYS A 15 2.05 7.69 -16.02
N LYS A 16 1.31 6.59 -15.83
CA LYS A 16 0.15 6.57 -14.92
C LYS A 16 0.53 6.78 -13.46
N ILE A 17 1.66 6.25 -13.03
CA ILE A 17 2.22 6.51 -11.69
C ILE A 17 2.53 7.99 -11.53
N GLN A 18 3.23 8.62 -12.47
CA GLN A 18 3.56 10.04 -12.40
C GLN A 18 2.33 10.94 -12.38
N GLU A 19 1.33 10.67 -13.23
CA GLU A 19 0.05 11.38 -13.23
C GLU A 19 -0.64 11.29 -11.85
N SER A 20 -0.67 10.09 -11.25
CA SER A 20 -1.30 9.85 -9.95
C SER A 20 -0.53 10.51 -8.80
N ILE A 21 0.81 10.47 -8.83
CA ILE A 21 1.66 11.12 -7.82
C ILE A 21 1.49 12.65 -7.90
N THR A 22 1.43 13.22 -9.10
CA THR A 22 1.21 14.66 -9.28
C THR A 22 -0.12 15.08 -8.68
N ALA A 23 -1.19 14.33 -8.96
CA ALA A 23 -2.52 14.59 -8.36
C ALA A 23 -2.49 14.46 -6.83
N LEU A 24 -1.73 13.48 -6.31
CA LEU A 24 -1.56 13.24 -4.89
C LEU A 24 -0.85 14.40 -4.17
N ASN A 25 0.19 14.96 -4.79
CA ASN A 25 0.97 16.07 -4.22
C ASN A 25 0.20 17.39 -4.19
N LEU A 26 -0.80 17.55 -5.05
CA LEU A 26 -1.68 18.72 -5.04
C LEU A 26 -2.74 18.65 -3.94
N SER A 27 -3.01 17.47 -3.37
CA SER A 27 -3.97 17.31 -2.30
C SER A 27 -3.36 17.71 -0.95
N SER A 28 -4.06 18.54 -0.16
CA SER A 28 -3.64 18.83 1.22
C SER A 28 -3.94 17.61 2.09
N ARG A 29 -2.92 16.94 2.58
CA ARG A 29 -3.03 15.77 3.45
C ARG A 29 -2.70 16.15 4.88
N LYS A 30 -3.60 15.86 5.81
CA LYS A 30 -3.39 16.09 7.24
C LYS A 30 -3.88 14.89 8.02
N LEU A 31 -3.04 14.38 8.90
CA LEU A 31 -3.46 13.39 9.87
C LEU A 31 -4.49 14.01 10.82
N GLN A 32 -5.67 13.42 10.88
CA GLN A 32 -6.71 13.76 11.83
C GLN A 32 -6.85 12.61 12.83
N LYS A 33 -6.90 12.97 14.11
CA LYS A 33 -7.15 12.00 15.18
C LYS A 33 -8.61 12.05 15.63
N PRO A 34 -9.11 10.95 16.16
CA PRO A 34 -8.49 9.62 16.25
C PRO A 34 -8.40 8.91 14.89
N ILE A 35 -7.43 8.01 14.73
CA ILE A 35 -7.35 7.10 13.57
C ILE A 35 -8.46 6.06 13.74
N LYS A 36 -9.37 5.99 12.76
CA LYS A 36 -10.53 5.09 12.79
C LYS A 36 -10.45 4.01 11.71
N THR A 37 -9.74 4.28 10.62
CA THR A 37 -9.65 3.37 9.47
C THR A 37 -8.22 3.29 8.96
N ILE A 38 -7.74 2.06 8.72
CA ILE A 38 -6.43 1.80 8.15
C ILE A 38 -6.57 0.89 6.93
N GLY A 39 -5.92 1.29 5.83
CA GLY A 39 -5.63 0.41 4.70
C GLY A 39 -4.19 -0.09 4.77
N CYS A 40 -3.96 -1.33 4.40
CA CYS A 40 -2.63 -1.91 4.28
C CYS A 40 -2.44 -2.55 2.91
N ILE A 41 -1.41 -2.11 2.20
CA ILE A 41 -1.00 -2.69 0.91
C ILE A 41 0.24 -3.53 1.18
N VAL A 42 0.18 -4.83 0.90
CA VAL A 42 1.22 -5.79 1.25
C VAL A 42 1.75 -6.50 0.01
N ASP A 43 3.07 -6.60 -0.10
CA ASP A 43 3.72 -7.53 -1.02
C ASP A 43 3.97 -8.87 -0.33
N THR A 44 3.30 -9.95 -0.79
CA THR A 44 3.41 -11.28 -0.19
C THR A 44 4.77 -11.96 -0.37
N SER A 45 5.68 -11.33 -1.11
CA SER A 45 7.07 -11.78 -1.18
C SER A 45 7.88 -11.44 0.08
N LEU A 46 7.34 -10.57 0.94
CA LEU A 46 7.94 -10.20 2.21
C LEU A 46 7.54 -11.18 3.31
N ASP A 47 8.41 -11.35 4.29
CA ASP A 47 8.18 -12.21 5.46
C ASP A 47 7.23 -11.50 6.45
N LEU A 48 5.94 -11.75 6.25
CA LEU A 48 4.86 -11.12 7.02
C LEU A 48 3.65 -12.04 7.09
N ASP A 49 3.17 -12.29 8.30
CA ASP A 49 1.97 -13.06 8.55
C ASP A 49 0.74 -12.17 8.73
N TYR A 50 -0.43 -12.71 8.35
CA TYR A 50 -1.72 -12.02 8.54
C TYR A 50 -1.97 -11.68 10.02
N SER A 51 -1.63 -12.58 10.94
CA SER A 51 -1.75 -12.37 12.39
C SER A 51 -0.95 -11.17 12.88
N ASP A 52 0.24 -10.93 12.33
CA ASP A 52 1.07 -9.78 12.69
C ASP A 52 0.40 -8.44 12.39
N ILE A 53 -0.28 -8.36 11.24
CA ILE A 53 -1.02 -7.16 10.85
C ILE A 53 -2.27 -6.97 11.70
N LEU A 54 -3.00 -8.04 12.00
CA LEU A 54 -4.17 -7.98 12.90
C LEU A 54 -3.77 -7.53 14.29
N ASP A 55 -2.69 -8.06 14.84
CA ASP A 55 -2.17 -7.65 16.14
C ASP A 55 -1.83 -6.17 16.17
N LEU A 56 -1.21 -5.65 15.09
CA LEU A 56 -0.95 -4.22 14.96
C LEU A 56 -2.25 -3.41 14.97
N ALA A 57 -3.29 -3.86 14.27
CA ALA A 57 -4.59 -3.19 14.23
C ALA A 57 -5.21 -3.12 15.64
N PHE A 58 -5.18 -4.22 16.39
CA PHE A 58 -5.69 -4.27 17.77
C PHE A 58 -4.89 -3.36 18.73
N GLU A 59 -3.57 -3.31 18.58
CA GLU A 59 -2.72 -2.41 19.40
C GLU A 59 -2.98 -0.94 19.14
N ILE A 60 -3.35 -0.59 17.91
CA ILE A 60 -3.78 0.77 17.55
C ILE A 60 -5.20 1.07 18.10
N GLY A 61 -5.94 0.05 18.50
CA GLY A 61 -7.29 0.14 19.04
C GLY A 61 -8.40 0.05 18.00
N LEU A 62 -8.10 -0.52 16.83
CA LEU A 62 -9.05 -0.72 15.74
C LEU A 62 -9.76 -2.06 15.86
N LYS A 63 -10.96 -2.12 15.29
CA LYS A 63 -11.67 -3.36 15.04
C LYS A 63 -11.26 -3.92 13.68
N GLU A 64 -11.34 -5.22 13.50
CA GLU A 64 -10.99 -5.89 12.24
C GLU A 64 -11.71 -5.27 11.02
N LYS A 65 -12.98 -4.92 11.14
CA LYS A 65 -13.76 -4.27 10.07
C LYS A 65 -13.23 -2.90 9.63
N ASP A 66 -12.48 -2.22 10.51
CA ASP A 66 -11.93 -0.88 10.28
C ASP A 66 -10.49 -0.94 9.71
N PHE A 67 -9.99 -2.16 9.51
CA PHE A 67 -8.69 -2.46 8.93
C PHE A 67 -8.87 -3.28 7.65
N LYS A 68 -8.40 -2.76 6.52
CA LYS A 68 -8.50 -3.43 5.21
C LYS A 68 -7.12 -3.74 4.66
N ILE A 69 -6.96 -4.96 4.17
CA ILE A 69 -5.69 -5.42 3.59
C ILE A 69 -5.93 -5.77 2.12
N ILE A 70 -5.04 -5.31 1.26
CA ILE A 70 -4.93 -5.79 -0.12
C ILE A 70 -3.51 -6.31 -0.35
N SER A 71 -3.41 -7.55 -0.81
CA SER A 71 -2.15 -8.24 -1.04
C SER A 71 -1.76 -8.26 -2.52
N PHE A 72 -0.47 -8.17 -2.81
CA PHE A 72 0.07 -8.43 -4.14
C PHE A 72 0.66 -9.84 -4.18
N SER A 73 0.07 -10.69 -5.01
CA SER A 73 0.57 -12.05 -5.25
C SER A 73 0.30 -12.48 -6.67
N ASN A 74 1.30 -13.08 -7.33
CA ASN A 74 1.12 -13.73 -8.63
C ASN A 74 0.69 -15.19 -8.49
N SER A 75 0.65 -15.73 -7.28
CA SER A 75 0.22 -17.10 -6.97
C SER A 75 -1.10 -17.11 -6.19
N ILE A 76 -2.05 -17.91 -6.65
CA ILE A 76 -3.35 -18.09 -5.97
C ILE A 76 -3.19 -18.96 -4.71
N TYR A 77 -2.20 -19.84 -4.68
CA TYR A 77 -2.09 -20.91 -3.69
C TYR A 77 -1.36 -20.52 -2.40
N ASN A 78 -0.62 -19.40 -2.40
CA ASN A 78 0.27 -19.00 -1.32
C ASN A 78 -0.01 -17.59 -0.80
N ASP A 79 -1.23 -17.11 -0.91
CA ASP A 79 -1.59 -15.81 -0.35
C ASP A 79 -2.19 -15.99 1.04
N PRO A 80 -1.47 -15.62 2.10
CA PRO A 80 -1.96 -15.73 3.47
C PRO A 80 -3.08 -14.72 3.80
N PHE A 81 -3.29 -13.71 2.94
CA PHE A 81 -4.17 -12.57 3.21
C PHE A 81 -5.56 -12.68 2.61
N CYS A 82 -5.94 -13.71 1.98
CA CYS A 82 -7.25 -14.18 1.44
C CYS A 82 -8.41 -13.18 1.18
N GLU A 83 -8.36 -11.90 1.58
CA GLU A 83 -9.46 -10.94 1.45
C GLU A 83 -9.50 -10.27 0.08
N MET A 84 -8.57 -9.35 -0.17
CA MET A 84 -8.44 -8.63 -1.43
C MET A 84 -7.06 -8.86 -2.04
N ARG A 85 -7.02 -9.08 -3.35
CA ARG A 85 -5.77 -9.42 -4.03
C ARG A 85 -5.61 -8.70 -5.35
N ILE A 86 -4.37 -8.35 -5.64
CA ILE A 86 -3.93 -7.78 -6.91
C ILE A 86 -2.68 -8.52 -7.39
N SER A 87 -2.50 -8.59 -8.70
CA SER A 87 -1.38 -9.26 -9.35
C SER A 87 -0.94 -8.47 -10.59
N GLU A 88 0.08 -8.95 -11.29
CA GLU A 88 0.48 -8.36 -12.58
C GLU A 88 -0.66 -8.32 -13.62
N LYS A 89 -1.61 -9.27 -13.54
CA LYS A 89 -2.77 -9.34 -14.43
C LYS A 89 -3.84 -8.29 -14.08
N SER A 90 -3.79 -7.72 -12.90
CA SER A 90 -4.71 -6.68 -12.45
C SER A 90 -4.46 -5.31 -13.09
N VAL A 91 -3.41 -5.19 -13.91
CA VAL A 91 -3.09 -3.97 -14.66
C VAL A 91 -3.01 -4.29 -16.14
N ASN A 92 -3.80 -3.58 -16.95
CA ASN A 92 -3.82 -3.77 -18.39
C ASN A 92 -2.56 -3.18 -19.07
N PHE A 93 -2.46 -3.36 -20.38
CA PHE A 93 -1.33 -2.88 -21.19
C PHE A 93 -1.10 -1.37 -21.07
N TYR A 94 -2.16 -0.58 -20.92
CA TYR A 94 -2.11 0.88 -20.81
C TYR A 94 -1.87 1.41 -19.39
N GLY A 95 -1.54 0.51 -18.44
CA GLY A 95 -1.28 0.89 -17.04
C GLY A 95 -2.55 1.22 -16.24
N LYS A 96 -3.74 0.79 -16.71
CA LYS A 96 -4.98 0.95 -15.95
C LYS A 96 -5.21 -0.27 -15.07
N ILE A 97 -5.55 -0.04 -13.81
CA ILE A 97 -6.02 -1.09 -12.89
C ILE A 97 -7.37 -1.59 -13.37
N ILE A 98 -7.53 -2.93 -13.44
CA ILE A 98 -8.72 -3.65 -13.91
C ILE A 98 -9.05 -4.79 -12.93
N SER A 99 -9.17 -4.50 -11.65
CA SER A 99 -9.40 -5.46 -10.59
C SER A 99 -10.52 -4.97 -9.68
N ALA A 100 -11.54 -5.80 -9.47
CA ALA A 100 -12.65 -5.47 -8.57
C ALA A 100 -12.16 -5.26 -7.14
N ASP A 101 -11.24 -6.09 -6.64
CA ASP A 101 -10.65 -5.95 -5.32
C ASP A 101 -9.89 -4.61 -5.17
N ALA A 102 -9.14 -4.22 -6.22
CA ALA A 102 -8.44 -2.94 -6.20
C ALA A 102 -9.42 -1.76 -6.27
N ASP A 103 -10.48 -1.85 -7.08
CA ASP A 103 -11.51 -0.81 -7.16
C ASP A 103 -12.24 -0.66 -5.83
N GLU A 104 -12.58 -1.78 -5.16
CA GLU A 104 -13.16 -1.75 -3.80
C GLU A 104 -12.21 -1.09 -2.81
N PHE A 105 -10.93 -1.49 -2.79
CA PHE A 105 -9.93 -0.92 -1.89
C PHE A 105 -9.72 0.58 -2.11
N ILE A 106 -9.58 1.02 -3.37
CA ILE A 106 -9.39 2.43 -3.74
C ILE A 106 -10.61 3.29 -3.38
N SER A 107 -11.82 2.72 -3.45
CA SER A 107 -13.07 3.46 -3.16
C SER A 107 -13.24 3.85 -1.69
N GLN A 108 -12.47 3.22 -0.79
CA GLN A 108 -12.51 3.52 0.63
C GLN A 108 -11.74 4.80 0.98
N ASN A 109 -12.10 5.41 2.11
CA ASN A 109 -11.37 6.52 2.70
C ASN A 109 -10.62 6.04 3.94
N TYR A 110 -9.30 6.13 3.92
CA TYR A 110 -8.46 5.72 5.04
C TYR A 110 -7.92 6.91 5.81
N ASP A 111 -7.92 6.83 7.13
CA ASP A 111 -7.19 7.80 7.95
C ASP A 111 -5.69 7.59 7.80
N MET A 112 -5.26 6.31 7.66
CA MET A 112 -3.88 5.93 7.44
C MET A 112 -3.78 4.82 6.40
N LEU A 113 -2.81 4.92 5.49
CA LEU A 113 -2.44 3.87 4.54
C LEU A 113 -1.03 3.39 4.83
N ILE A 114 -0.87 2.10 5.07
CA ILE A 114 0.42 1.46 5.28
C ILE A 114 0.84 0.80 3.96
N ASN A 115 1.96 1.25 3.41
CA ASN A 115 2.58 0.72 2.21
C ASN A 115 3.68 -0.26 2.60
N TYR A 116 3.31 -1.52 2.91
CA TYR A 116 4.25 -2.57 3.27
C TYR A 116 4.77 -3.32 2.03
N PHE A 117 5.51 -2.59 1.21
CA PHE A 117 6.16 -3.09 -0.01
C PHE A 117 7.38 -2.24 -0.37
N GLY A 118 8.27 -2.80 -1.19
CA GLY A 118 9.45 -2.13 -1.72
C GLY A 118 9.22 -1.51 -3.09
N ASP A 119 10.19 -1.65 -4.01
CA ASP A 119 10.07 -1.14 -5.39
C ASP A 119 9.14 -2.03 -6.23
N ASN A 120 7.83 -1.80 -6.10
CA ASN A 120 6.79 -2.45 -6.88
C ASN A 120 5.91 -1.38 -7.56
N LYS A 121 6.02 -1.25 -8.87
CA LYS A 121 5.30 -0.23 -9.65
C LYS A 121 3.77 -0.38 -9.60
N ILE A 122 3.26 -1.60 -9.55
CA ILE A 122 1.81 -1.85 -9.47
C ILE A 122 1.27 -1.40 -8.12
N LEU A 123 1.98 -1.73 -7.04
CA LEU A 123 1.61 -1.29 -5.70
C LEU A 123 1.80 0.22 -5.50
N THR A 124 2.82 0.80 -6.14
CA THR A 124 3.00 2.26 -6.19
C THR A 124 1.80 2.93 -6.87
N LEU A 125 1.34 2.40 -8.01
CA LEU A 125 0.14 2.92 -8.68
C LEU A 125 -1.10 2.76 -7.82
N LEU A 126 -1.31 1.59 -7.21
CA LEU A 126 -2.45 1.33 -6.31
C LEU A 126 -2.46 2.34 -5.16
N SER A 127 -1.33 2.46 -4.44
CA SER A 127 -1.19 3.39 -3.33
C SER A 127 -1.46 4.83 -3.73
N SER A 128 -0.90 5.27 -4.86
CA SER A 128 -1.09 6.66 -5.32
C SER A 128 -2.54 7.00 -5.70
N LYS A 129 -3.36 5.99 -6.01
CA LYS A 129 -4.80 6.14 -6.32
C LYS A 129 -5.70 5.97 -5.10
N THR A 130 -5.22 5.36 -4.04
CA THR A 130 -5.99 5.12 -2.82
C THR A 130 -6.15 6.43 -2.04
N ASN A 131 -7.36 6.71 -1.56
CA ASN A 131 -7.60 7.89 -0.76
C ASN A 131 -7.20 7.67 0.70
N ALA A 132 -6.23 8.44 1.19
CA ALA A 132 -5.74 8.36 2.57
C ALA A 132 -5.28 9.72 3.08
N LYS A 133 -5.51 10.00 4.37
CA LYS A 133 -5.08 11.25 5.02
C LYS A 133 -3.58 11.29 5.26
N ILE A 134 -2.98 10.13 5.55
CA ILE A 134 -1.53 9.97 5.70
C ILE A 134 -1.09 8.63 5.13
N ARG A 135 0.10 8.59 4.56
CA ARG A 135 0.72 7.39 4.00
C ARG A 135 2.05 7.11 4.65
N ILE A 136 2.24 5.87 5.00
CA ILE A 136 3.44 5.37 5.67
C ILE A 136 4.08 4.30 4.80
N GLY A 137 5.37 4.37 4.60
CA GLY A 137 6.12 3.37 3.82
C GLY A 137 7.59 3.36 4.16
N PHE A 138 8.39 2.80 3.26
CA PHE A 138 9.81 2.57 3.45
C PHE A 138 10.64 3.33 2.42
N ASP A 139 11.91 3.57 2.76
CA ASP A 139 12.92 4.16 1.87
C ASP A 139 13.16 3.35 0.60
N THR A 140 12.89 2.02 0.63
CA THR A 140 12.98 1.11 -0.51
C THR A 140 11.81 1.23 -1.49
N SER A 141 10.71 1.90 -1.12
CA SER A 141 9.57 2.19 -2.00
C SER A 141 9.70 3.56 -2.67
N ASN A 142 8.79 3.87 -3.59
CA ASN A 142 8.73 5.22 -4.16
C ASN A 142 8.36 6.24 -3.06
N GLN A 143 9.32 7.06 -2.67
CA GLN A 143 9.17 7.99 -1.55
C GLN A 143 8.11 9.07 -1.80
N ASN A 144 7.80 9.39 -3.07
CA ASN A 144 6.81 10.42 -3.41
C ASN A 144 5.35 10.03 -3.09
N ILE A 145 5.10 8.75 -2.76
CA ILE A 145 3.77 8.30 -2.34
C ILE A 145 3.60 8.28 -0.82
N ASN A 146 4.67 8.49 -0.04
CA ASN A 146 4.66 8.38 1.41
C ASN A 146 4.85 9.75 2.08
N ASP A 147 4.11 9.99 3.16
CA ASP A 147 4.25 11.15 4.02
C ASP A 147 5.25 10.89 5.15
N ILE A 148 5.31 9.62 5.61
CA ILE A 148 6.24 9.13 6.62
C ILE A 148 7.03 7.98 6.02
N ILE A 149 8.35 8.07 6.11
CA ILE A 149 9.26 7.08 5.56
C ILE A 149 10.08 6.48 6.70
N PHE A 150 9.98 5.17 6.85
CA PHE A 150 10.80 4.41 7.76
C PHE A 150 12.06 3.90 7.04
N ASN A 151 13.22 4.27 7.56
CA ASN A 151 14.51 3.90 7.00
C ASN A 151 15.09 2.66 7.70
N ASP A 152 15.83 1.84 6.94
CA ASP A 152 16.64 0.71 7.45
C ASP A 152 15.85 -0.40 8.18
N ILE A 153 14.53 -0.45 8.02
CA ILE A 153 13.68 -1.46 8.68
C ILE A 153 12.77 -2.21 7.72
N PHE A 154 12.99 -2.04 6.42
CA PHE A 154 12.27 -2.78 5.39
C PHE A 154 12.45 -4.29 5.59
N ASN A 155 11.37 -5.06 5.41
CA ASN A 155 11.31 -6.51 5.66
C ASN A 155 11.62 -6.92 7.12
N ASN A 156 11.41 -6.02 8.08
CA ASN A 156 11.46 -6.32 9.50
C ASN A 156 10.20 -5.79 10.20
N PHE A 157 9.13 -6.59 10.12
CA PHE A 157 7.81 -6.16 10.60
C PHE A 157 7.82 -5.83 12.10
N LYS A 158 8.55 -6.59 12.92
CA LYS A 158 8.62 -6.33 14.36
C LYS A 158 9.17 -4.92 14.65
N LYS A 159 10.28 -4.55 14.02
CA LYS A 159 10.85 -3.19 14.17
C LYS A 159 9.92 -2.12 13.62
N PHE A 160 9.29 -2.38 12.47
CA PHE A 160 8.31 -1.46 11.89
C PHE A 160 7.15 -1.22 12.86
N ARG A 161 6.55 -2.29 13.40
CA ARG A 161 5.47 -2.23 14.39
C ARG A 161 5.87 -1.39 15.62
N GLU A 162 7.03 -1.67 16.22
CA GLU A 162 7.54 -0.93 17.37
C GLU A 162 7.70 0.57 17.06
N GLN A 163 8.27 0.93 15.93
CA GLN A 163 8.47 2.33 15.53
C GLN A 163 7.15 3.02 15.19
N LEU A 164 6.25 2.34 14.50
CA LEU A 164 4.94 2.88 14.17
C LEU A 164 4.12 3.19 15.44
N LEU A 165 4.08 2.26 16.39
CA LEU A 165 3.38 2.46 17.67
C LEU A 165 3.99 3.61 18.48
N LYS A 166 5.32 3.72 18.51
CA LYS A 166 6.01 4.88 19.09
C LYS A 166 5.55 6.18 18.43
N TYR A 167 5.59 6.25 17.10
CA TYR A 167 5.17 7.42 16.34
C TYR A 167 3.73 7.82 16.67
N LEU A 168 2.81 6.86 16.66
CA LEU A 168 1.40 7.11 16.97
C LEU A 168 1.18 7.57 18.41
N ASN A 169 1.99 7.11 19.36
CA ASN A 169 1.93 7.57 20.76
C ASN A 169 2.46 8.99 20.93
N PHE A 170 3.50 9.40 20.19
CA PHE A 170 3.98 10.78 20.21
C PHE A 170 3.00 11.79 19.62
N LEU A 171 2.14 11.34 18.75
CA LEU A 171 1.09 12.19 18.18
C LEU A 171 -0.13 12.35 19.12
N LYS A 172 -0.16 11.74 20.29
CA LYS A 172 -1.17 11.99 21.34
C LYS A 172 -0.86 13.29 22.03
#